data_794edca3b308a3b071ad2b14251578ce
#
_entry.id   794edca3b308a3b071ad2b14251578ce
#
_cell.length_a   1.000
_cell.length_b   1.000
_cell.length_c   1.000
_cell.angle_alpha   90.00
_cell.angle_beta   90.00
_cell.angle_gamma   90.00
#
_symmetry.space_group_name_H-M   'P 1'
#
loop_
_entity.id
_entity.type
_entity.pdbx_description
1 polymer ?
#
loop_
_entity_poly.entity_id
_entity_poly.type
_entity_poly.pdbx_seq_one_letter_code
_entity_poly.pdbx_strand_id
1 'polypeptide(L)'
;MRIYVLIIALSILTIGLLLKKDKKITKVTDKNITKTVEINYLPKKQFSRVLKLRGFTEASRVVILKSQVEGKISSKLFEKGTFYKAGSQLLMIDPEDKVAKTKEMEALFNQRKKEYEVAEQLYNKGFRSELKLSKSRTNFENALALFEKSQVELSNTKVVIPFDSIVDDSYVELGDYLKKGDEIAKVVDLNPLHVNLSTNEKDINKITLNQ
;
A
#
# COMPACT_ATOMS: atom_id res chain seq x y z
N MET A 1 56.62 19.75 116.50
CA MET A 1 55.54 19.05 115.69
C MET A 1 54.67 19.98 114.86
N ARG A 2 54.30 21.17 115.25
CA ARG A 2 53.42 22.09 114.55
C ARG A 2 54.02 22.72 113.26
N ILE A 3 55.37 22.92 113.24
CA ILE A 3 56.04 23.49 112.08
C ILE A 3 56.14 22.52 110.91
N TYR A 4 56.31 21.25 111.03
CA TYR A 4 56.33 20.31 109.96
C TYR A 4 55.01 20.09 109.26
N VAL A 5 53.89 20.27 109.97
CA VAL A 5 52.54 20.22 109.41
C VAL A 5 52.30 21.39 108.48
N LEU A 6 52.80 22.56 108.85
CA LEU A 6 52.70 23.78 108.01
C LEU A 6 53.54 23.67 106.73
N ILE A 7 54.71 23.05 106.82
CA ILE A 7 55.60 22.86 105.64
C ILE A 7 54.95 21.86 104.66
N ILE A 8 54.35 20.77 105.16
CA ILE A 8 53.66 19.78 104.34
C ILE A 8 52.40 20.38 103.71
N ALA A 9 51.66 21.18 104.45
CA ALA A 9 50.49 21.87 103.93
C ALA A 9 50.84 22.90 102.81
N LEU A 10 51.93 23.62 102.96
CA LEU A 10 52.48 24.55 101.99
C LEU A 10 52.98 23.83 100.74
N SER A 11 53.64 22.68 100.89
CA SER A 11 54.11 21.85 99.79
C SER A 11 52.95 21.28 98.95
N ILE A 12 51.90 20.82 99.58
CA ILE A 12 50.66 20.32 98.86
C ILE A 12 49.95 21.45 98.13
N LEU A 13 49.92 22.66 98.73
CA LEU A 13 49.35 23.81 98.10
C LEU A 13 50.13 24.23 96.81
N THR A 14 51.48 24.19 96.87
CA THR A 14 52.35 24.53 95.74
C THR A 14 52.24 23.48 94.61
N ILE A 15 52.17 22.22 94.97
CA ILE A 15 51.98 21.14 93.99
C ILE A 15 50.60 21.21 93.36
N GLY A 16 49.55 21.62 94.10
CA GLY A 16 48.22 21.79 93.59
C GLY A 16 48.11 22.98 92.56
N LEU A 17 48.93 24.03 92.81
CA LEU A 17 48.97 25.17 91.90
C LEU A 17 49.74 24.84 90.60
N LEU A 18 50.82 23.99 90.70
CA LEU A 18 51.59 23.56 89.52
C LEU A 18 50.86 22.57 88.63
N LEU A 19 49.84 21.88 89.17
CA LEU A 19 49.05 20.90 88.43
C LEU A 19 47.83 21.52 87.70
N LYS A 20 47.60 22.88 87.80
CA LYS A 20 46.60 23.53 86.98
C LYS A 20 47.09 23.57 85.54
N LYS A 21 46.85 22.51 84.84
CA LYS A 21 47.12 22.40 83.41
C LYS A 21 46.08 23.25 82.69
N ASP A 22 46.53 24.36 82.14
CA ASP A 22 45.71 25.21 81.26
C ASP A 22 45.16 24.38 80.13
N LYS A 23 43.83 24.17 80.13
CA LYS A 23 43.17 23.67 78.95
C LYS A 23 43.28 24.71 77.85
N LYS A 24 44.29 24.58 76.98
CA LYS A 24 44.34 25.31 75.74
C LYS A 24 43.06 24.93 74.96
N ILE A 25 42.13 25.83 74.90
CA ILE A 25 41.02 25.77 73.96
C ILE A 25 41.66 25.97 72.59
N THR A 26 41.92 24.87 71.91
CA THR A 26 42.27 24.94 70.48
C THR A 26 41.06 25.52 69.76
N LYS A 27 41.15 26.78 69.38
CA LYS A 27 40.24 27.34 68.42
C LYS A 27 40.28 26.45 67.17
N VAL A 28 39.21 25.67 66.97
CA VAL A 28 39.00 25.02 65.70
C VAL A 28 38.88 26.14 64.67
N THR A 29 39.98 26.35 63.95
CA THR A 29 39.96 27.22 62.78
C THR A 29 39.00 26.54 61.80
N ASP A 30 37.88 27.21 61.65
CA ASP A 30 36.89 26.82 60.64
C ASP A 30 37.62 26.80 59.28
N LYS A 31 38.13 25.59 58.94
CA LYS A 31 38.73 25.39 57.62
C LYS A 31 37.58 25.51 56.66
N ASN A 32 37.42 26.70 56.07
CA ASN A 32 36.50 26.91 54.98
C ASN A 32 36.81 25.84 53.94
N ILE A 33 36.07 24.74 53.99
CA ILE A 33 36.10 23.70 53.00
C ILE A 33 35.34 24.28 51.79
N THR A 34 36.06 25.02 50.95
CA THR A 34 35.57 25.37 49.62
C THR A 34 35.38 24.06 48.86
N LYS A 35 34.11 23.63 48.77
CA LYS A 35 33.76 22.51 47.92
C LYS A 35 34.06 22.93 46.48
N THR A 36 35.13 22.44 45.91
CA THR A 36 35.44 22.60 44.50
C THR A 36 34.51 21.67 43.72
N VAL A 37 33.66 22.26 42.91
CA VAL A 37 32.78 21.51 42.00
C VAL A 37 33.42 21.59 40.62
N GLU A 38 33.71 20.46 40.07
CA GLU A 38 34.18 20.35 38.70
C GLU A 38 32.96 20.45 37.77
N ILE A 39 32.86 21.51 36.99
CA ILE A 39 31.80 21.72 36.03
C ILE A 39 32.32 21.24 34.67
N ASN A 40 31.84 20.11 34.23
CA ASN A 40 32.05 19.60 32.87
C ASN A 40 30.98 20.13 31.93
N TYR A 41 31.37 21.00 31.01
CA TYR A 41 30.49 21.41 29.91
C TYR A 41 30.36 20.26 28.92
N LEU A 42 29.23 19.57 28.95
CA LEU A 42 28.88 18.59 27.93
C LEU A 42 28.36 19.36 26.69
N PRO A 43 29.09 19.31 25.57
CA PRO A 43 28.58 19.91 24.35
C PRO A 43 27.25 19.24 23.94
N LYS A 44 26.28 20.03 23.54
CA LYS A 44 25.02 19.52 23.00
C LYS A 44 25.34 18.67 21.77
N LYS A 45 25.33 17.33 21.94
CA LYS A 45 25.52 16.39 20.85
C LYS A 45 24.15 15.97 20.34
N GLN A 46 23.92 16.20 19.06
CA GLN A 46 22.70 15.76 18.41
C GLN A 46 22.78 14.23 18.23
N PHE A 47 21.94 13.50 18.91
CA PHE A 47 21.85 12.06 18.75
C PHE A 47 20.71 11.74 17.78
N SER A 48 21.03 11.12 16.66
CA SER A 48 20.05 10.50 15.80
C SER A 48 19.83 9.05 16.24
N ARG A 49 18.59 8.67 16.50
CA ARG A 49 18.23 7.30 16.79
C ARG A 49 17.69 6.66 15.51
N VAL A 50 18.36 5.64 15.03
CA VAL A 50 17.88 4.84 13.91
C VAL A 50 16.81 3.88 14.42
N LEU A 51 15.59 4.02 13.92
CA LEU A 51 14.48 3.12 14.18
C LEU A 51 14.48 2.04 13.08
N LYS A 52 14.76 0.77 13.47
CA LYS A 52 14.69 -0.36 12.55
C LYS A 52 13.29 -0.94 12.61
N LEU A 53 12.52 -0.76 11.55
CA LEU A 53 11.19 -1.32 11.40
C LEU A 53 11.26 -2.60 10.55
N ARG A 54 10.31 -3.51 10.80
CA ARG A 54 10.09 -4.71 9.99
C ARG A 54 8.73 -4.59 9.32
N GLY A 55 8.64 -5.08 8.11
CA GLY A 55 7.40 -5.04 7.35
C GLY A 55 7.49 -5.89 6.11
N PHE A 56 6.47 -5.78 5.28
CA PHE A 56 6.37 -6.48 4.01
C PHE A 56 5.95 -5.50 2.92
N THR A 57 6.28 -5.85 1.69
CA THR A 57 5.92 -5.08 0.50
C THR A 57 4.66 -5.68 -0.12
N GLU A 58 3.78 -4.81 -0.59
CA GLU A 58 2.57 -5.18 -1.30
C GLU A 58 2.51 -4.47 -2.65
N ALA A 59 1.92 -5.14 -3.63
CA ALA A 59 1.61 -4.53 -4.91
C ALA A 59 0.53 -3.45 -4.73
N SER A 60 0.62 -2.37 -5.50
CA SER A 60 -0.41 -1.33 -5.53
C SER A 60 -1.78 -1.87 -5.97
N ARG A 61 -1.76 -2.76 -6.95
CA ARG A 61 -2.95 -3.43 -7.47
C ARG A 61 -2.65 -4.89 -7.79
N VAL A 62 -3.63 -5.75 -7.49
CA VAL A 62 -3.61 -7.17 -7.85
C VAL A 62 -4.92 -7.49 -8.55
N VAL A 63 -4.86 -7.99 -9.77
CA VAL A 63 -6.04 -8.37 -10.56
C VAL A 63 -5.85 -9.76 -11.13
N ILE A 64 -6.90 -10.59 -11.01
CA ILE A 64 -6.99 -11.86 -11.70
C ILE A 64 -7.79 -11.63 -12.98
N LEU A 65 -7.13 -11.74 -14.14
CA LEU A 65 -7.78 -11.66 -15.44
C LEU A 65 -8.59 -12.93 -15.69
N LYS A 66 -9.84 -12.74 -16.09
CA LYS A 66 -10.77 -13.84 -16.35
C LYS A 66 -11.29 -13.78 -17.78
N SER A 67 -11.56 -14.93 -18.36
CA SER A 67 -12.18 -15.02 -19.68
C SER A 67 -13.59 -14.42 -19.67
N GLN A 68 -13.88 -13.58 -20.65
CA GLN A 68 -15.22 -13.02 -20.85
C GLN A 68 -16.06 -13.81 -21.86
N VAL A 69 -15.40 -14.66 -22.64
CA VAL A 69 -16.01 -15.54 -23.65
C VAL A 69 -15.47 -16.95 -23.51
N GLU A 70 -16.20 -17.92 -24.03
CA GLU A 70 -15.74 -19.30 -24.13
C GLU A 70 -15.05 -19.56 -25.46
N GLY A 71 -14.09 -20.49 -25.47
CA GLY A 71 -13.39 -20.94 -26.65
C GLY A 71 -12.00 -21.49 -26.36
N LYS A 72 -11.33 -22.02 -27.40
CA LYS A 72 -9.99 -22.57 -27.32
C LYS A 72 -8.95 -21.44 -27.44
N ILE A 73 -7.86 -21.52 -26.66
CA ILE A 73 -6.74 -20.57 -26.78
C ILE A 73 -5.99 -20.86 -28.06
N SER A 74 -6.00 -19.90 -28.99
CA SER A 74 -5.30 -19.99 -30.28
C SER A 74 -3.90 -19.39 -30.23
N SER A 75 -3.62 -18.44 -29.34
CA SER A 75 -2.28 -17.92 -29.10
C SER A 75 -2.11 -17.44 -27.65
N LYS A 76 -0.90 -17.66 -27.09
CA LYS A 76 -0.48 -17.18 -25.78
C LYS A 76 0.80 -16.36 -25.98
N LEU A 77 0.76 -15.06 -25.64
CA LEU A 77 1.80 -14.08 -25.94
C LEU A 77 2.47 -13.53 -24.67
N PHE A 78 2.25 -14.17 -23.53
CA PHE A 78 2.77 -13.70 -22.27
C PHE A 78 3.54 -14.79 -21.50
N GLU A 79 4.49 -14.31 -20.70
CA GLU A 79 5.31 -15.14 -19.81
C GLU A 79 5.24 -14.60 -18.39
N LYS A 80 5.30 -15.52 -17.41
CA LYS A 80 5.37 -15.19 -15.99
C LYS A 80 6.62 -14.36 -15.69
N GLY A 81 6.48 -13.35 -14.83
CA GLY A 81 7.56 -12.45 -14.43
C GLY A 81 7.87 -11.32 -15.41
N THR A 82 7.17 -11.23 -16.54
CA THR A 82 7.42 -10.22 -17.57
C THR A 82 6.47 -9.03 -17.41
N PHE A 83 7.02 -7.83 -17.65
CA PHE A 83 6.27 -6.56 -17.62
C PHE A 83 5.56 -6.33 -18.96
N TYR A 84 4.32 -5.88 -18.90
CA TYR A 84 3.50 -5.52 -20.05
C TYR A 84 2.82 -4.17 -19.83
N LYS A 85 2.74 -3.38 -20.90
CA LYS A 85 2.01 -2.11 -20.89
C LYS A 85 0.50 -2.33 -21.03
N ALA A 86 -0.28 -1.38 -20.52
CA ALA A 86 -1.72 -1.33 -20.76
C ALA A 86 -2.07 -1.48 -22.25
N GLY A 87 -3.08 -2.28 -22.56
CA GLY A 87 -3.49 -2.60 -23.93
C GLY A 87 -2.67 -3.69 -24.62
N SER A 88 -1.58 -4.17 -24.03
CA SER A 88 -0.82 -5.33 -24.60
C SER A 88 -1.71 -6.57 -24.64
N GLN A 89 -1.71 -7.27 -25.76
CA GLN A 89 -2.45 -8.53 -25.91
C GLN A 89 -1.71 -9.65 -25.21
N LEU A 90 -2.38 -10.34 -24.29
CA LEU A 90 -1.83 -11.50 -23.58
C LEU A 90 -2.09 -12.80 -24.31
N LEU A 91 -3.33 -13.02 -24.71
CA LEU A 91 -3.73 -14.21 -25.42
C LEU A 91 -4.89 -13.92 -26.37
N MET A 92 -5.12 -14.85 -27.27
CA MET A 92 -6.24 -14.85 -28.19
C MET A 92 -7.01 -16.15 -28.05
N ILE A 93 -8.30 -16.05 -27.81
CA ILE A 93 -9.24 -17.16 -27.90
C ILE A 93 -9.67 -17.26 -29.37
N ASP A 94 -9.85 -18.47 -29.88
CA ASP A 94 -10.24 -18.67 -31.27
C ASP A 94 -11.50 -17.87 -31.62
N PRO A 95 -11.41 -16.91 -32.56
CA PRO A 95 -12.50 -16.02 -32.86
C PRO A 95 -13.47 -16.55 -33.92
N GLU A 96 -13.23 -17.74 -34.52
CA GLU A 96 -13.94 -18.20 -35.71
C GLU A 96 -15.46 -18.15 -35.55
N ASP A 97 -15.98 -18.76 -34.49
CA ASP A 97 -17.42 -18.75 -34.20
C ASP A 97 -17.95 -17.34 -33.94
N LYS A 98 -17.18 -16.49 -33.25
CA LYS A 98 -17.60 -15.11 -32.92
C LYS A 98 -17.58 -14.21 -34.17
N VAL A 99 -16.61 -14.42 -35.07
CA VAL A 99 -16.57 -13.74 -36.38
C VAL A 99 -17.78 -14.12 -37.21
N ALA A 100 -18.12 -15.42 -37.31
CA ALA A 100 -19.29 -15.87 -38.05
C ALA A 100 -20.59 -15.26 -37.45
N LYS A 101 -20.73 -15.28 -36.13
CA LYS A 101 -21.87 -14.70 -35.43
C LYS A 101 -22.00 -13.18 -35.64
N THR A 102 -20.87 -12.47 -35.59
CA THR A 102 -20.88 -11.02 -35.83
C THR A 102 -21.33 -10.69 -37.23
N LYS A 103 -20.89 -11.44 -38.28
CA LYS A 103 -21.36 -11.27 -39.65
C LYS A 103 -22.85 -11.55 -39.80
N GLU A 104 -23.38 -12.59 -39.14
CA GLU A 104 -24.80 -12.90 -39.13
C GLU A 104 -25.62 -11.71 -38.56
N MET A 105 -25.20 -11.19 -37.39
CA MET A 105 -25.87 -10.08 -36.72
C MET A 105 -25.75 -8.78 -37.53
N GLU A 106 -24.65 -8.53 -38.19
CA GLU A 106 -24.44 -7.41 -39.08
C GLU A 106 -25.42 -7.46 -40.29
N ALA A 107 -25.58 -8.62 -40.90
CA ALA A 107 -26.53 -8.82 -42.00
C ALA A 107 -27.99 -8.55 -41.54
N LEU A 108 -28.36 -9.07 -40.36
CA LEU A 108 -29.67 -8.81 -39.76
C LEU A 108 -29.88 -7.31 -39.47
N PHE A 109 -28.88 -6.67 -38.86
CA PHE A 109 -28.93 -5.21 -38.61
C PHE A 109 -29.14 -4.41 -39.90
N ASN A 110 -28.35 -4.71 -40.94
CA ASN A 110 -28.46 -4.02 -42.22
C ASN A 110 -29.84 -4.24 -42.88
N GLN A 111 -30.42 -5.45 -42.79
CA GLN A 111 -31.75 -5.74 -43.25
C GLN A 111 -32.80 -4.90 -42.49
N ARG A 112 -32.80 -4.91 -41.16
CA ARG A 112 -33.77 -4.20 -40.33
C ARG A 112 -33.65 -2.68 -40.47
N LYS A 113 -32.44 -2.18 -40.66
CA LYS A 113 -32.20 -0.78 -40.98
C LYS A 113 -32.90 -0.34 -42.25
N LYS A 114 -32.73 -1.11 -43.33
CA LYS A 114 -33.44 -0.83 -44.61
C LYS A 114 -34.97 -0.91 -44.46
N GLU A 115 -35.48 -1.91 -43.75
CA GLU A 115 -36.91 -2.03 -43.47
C GLU A 115 -37.45 -0.82 -42.70
N TYR A 116 -36.71 -0.31 -41.71
CA TYR A 116 -37.10 0.88 -40.98
C TYR A 116 -37.05 2.14 -41.87
N GLU A 117 -35.97 2.36 -42.62
CA GLU A 117 -35.83 3.49 -43.55
C GLU A 117 -36.96 3.54 -44.56
N VAL A 118 -37.35 2.40 -45.15
CA VAL A 118 -38.50 2.31 -46.07
C VAL A 118 -39.82 2.58 -45.35
N ALA A 119 -39.98 2.06 -44.13
CA ALA A 119 -41.19 2.31 -43.33
C ALA A 119 -41.35 3.79 -42.99
N GLU A 120 -40.28 4.48 -42.67
CA GLU A 120 -40.26 5.90 -42.36
C GLU A 120 -40.61 6.74 -43.59
N GLN A 121 -40.01 6.43 -44.75
CA GLN A 121 -40.36 7.10 -46.02
C GLN A 121 -41.83 6.94 -46.40
N LEU A 122 -42.41 5.75 -46.25
CA LEU A 122 -43.80 5.45 -46.51
C LEU A 122 -44.73 6.16 -45.51
N TYR A 123 -44.36 6.20 -44.24
CA TYR A 123 -45.12 6.95 -43.23
C TYR A 123 -45.17 8.43 -43.54
N ASN A 124 -44.03 9.05 -43.88
CA ASN A 124 -43.94 10.47 -44.24
C ASN A 124 -44.78 10.82 -45.50
N LYS A 125 -45.00 9.83 -46.38
CA LYS A 125 -45.85 9.98 -47.54
C LYS A 125 -47.34 9.65 -47.28
N GLY A 126 -47.70 9.29 -46.04
CA GLY A 126 -49.05 8.93 -45.64
C GLY A 126 -49.51 7.51 -46.03
N PHE A 127 -48.56 6.66 -46.51
CA PHE A 127 -48.88 5.30 -46.99
C PHE A 127 -48.70 4.23 -45.92
N ARG A 128 -48.30 4.57 -44.70
CA ARG A 128 -48.08 3.63 -43.61
C ARG A 128 -48.56 4.18 -42.27
N SER A 129 -49.14 3.31 -41.43
CA SER A 129 -49.58 3.71 -40.09
C SER A 129 -48.42 3.86 -39.14
N GLU A 130 -48.56 4.71 -38.13
CA GLU A 130 -47.58 4.93 -37.03
C GLU A 130 -47.23 3.63 -36.32
N LEU A 131 -48.19 2.73 -36.08
CA LEU A 131 -47.97 1.43 -35.47
C LEU A 131 -46.93 0.57 -36.25
N LYS A 132 -47.06 0.58 -37.62
CA LYS A 132 -46.13 -0.16 -38.48
C LYS A 132 -44.73 0.48 -38.50
N LEU A 133 -44.64 1.80 -38.45
CA LEU A 133 -43.36 2.50 -38.30
C LEU A 133 -42.72 2.17 -36.97
N SER A 134 -43.45 2.29 -35.84
CA SER A 134 -42.98 1.97 -34.51
C SER A 134 -42.46 0.52 -34.42
N LYS A 135 -43.19 -0.46 -34.99
CA LYS A 135 -42.74 -1.86 -35.04
C LYS A 135 -41.43 -2.02 -35.82
N SER A 136 -41.31 -1.35 -36.99
CA SER A 136 -40.05 -1.41 -37.78
C SER A 136 -38.88 -0.82 -37.02
N ARG A 137 -39.10 0.29 -36.29
CA ARG A 137 -38.12 0.94 -35.46
C ARG A 137 -37.66 0.02 -34.33
N THR A 138 -38.59 -0.60 -33.59
CA THR A 138 -38.26 -1.55 -32.53
C THR A 138 -37.43 -2.72 -33.05
N ASN A 139 -37.78 -3.29 -34.22
CA ASN A 139 -37.03 -4.38 -34.84
C ASN A 139 -35.61 -3.96 -35.22
N PHE A 140 -35.44 -2.71 -35.73
CA PHE A 140 -34.12 -2.15 -36.04
C PHE A 140 -33.27 -1.97 -34.75
N GLU A 141 -33.86 -1.34 -33.71
CA GLU A 141 -33.15 -1.14 -32.42
C GLU A 141 -32.74 -2.47 -31.78
N ASN A 142 -33.57 -3.52 -31.83
CA ASN A 142 -33.24 -4.86 -31.37
C ASN A 142 -32.07 -5.48 -32.16
N ALA A 143 -32.11 -5.34 -33.51
CA ALA A 143 -31.03 -5.87 -34.36
C ALA A 143 -29.71 -5.14 -34.13
N LEU A 144 -29.77 -3.80 -33.91
CA LEU A 144 -28.60 -3.01 -33.54
C LEU A 144 -27.99 -3.54 -32.21
N ALA A 145 -28.81 -3.70 -31.17
CA ALA A 145 -28.33 -4.20 -29.87
C ALA A 145 -27.70 -5.61 -29.96
N LEU A 146 -28.26 -6.48 -30.82
CA LEU A 146 -27.67 -7.83 -31.05
C LEU A 146 -26.35 -7.76 -31.79
N PHE A 147 -26.23 -6.85 -32.77
CA PHE A 147 -24.97 -6.64 -33.49
C PHE A 147 -23.90 -6.07 -32.58
N GLU A 148 -24.20 -5.02 -31.81
CA GLU A 148 -23.26 -4.46 -30.81
C GLU A 148 -22.80 -5.50 -29.78
N LYS A 149 -23.73 -6.31 -29.27
CA LYS A 149 -23.38 -7.43 -28.38
C LYS A 149 -22.41 -8.42 -29.02
N SER A 150 -22.64 -8.79 -30.29
CA SER A 150 -21.74 -9.72 -31.00
C SER A 150 -20.36 -9.11 -31.23
N GLN A 151 -20.26 -7.80 -31.48
CA GLN A 151 -18.97 -7.09 -31.58
C GLN A 151 -18.21 -7.11 -30.26
N VAL A 152 -18.89 -6.87 -29.14
CA VAL A 152 -18.27 -6.96 -27.80
C VAL A 152 -17.77 -8.38 -27.54
N GLU A 153 -18.55 -9.43 -27.83
CA GLU A 153 -18.15 -10.81 -27.67
C GLU A 153 -16.93 -11.15 -28.55
N LEU A 154 -16.87 -10.64 -29.80
CA LEU A 154 -15.72 -10.80 -30.68
C LEU A 154 -14.49 -10.04 -30.12
N SER A 155 -14.66 -8.81 -29.64
CA SER A 155 -13.55 -8.06 -29.04
C SER A 155 -12.97 -8.77 -27.82
N ASN A 156 -13.81 -9.41 -27.02
CA ASN A 156 -13.44 -10.14 -25.81
C ASN A 156 -12.67 -11.45 -26.09
N THR A 157 -12.56 -11.89 -27.36
CA THR A 157 -11.65 -12.98 -27.73
C THR A 157 -10.18 -12.59 -27.57
N LYS A 158 -9.87 -11.28 -27.61
CA LYS A 158 -8.52 -10.74 -27.36
C LYS A 158 -8.44 -10.31 -25.91
N VAL A 159 -7.69 -11.07 -25.11
CA VAL A 159 -7.45 -10.71 -23.71
C VAL A 159 -6.26 -9.76 -23.65
N VAL A 160 -6.51 -8.55 -23.14
CA VAL A 160 -5.51 -7.49 -23.02
C VAL A 160 -5.27 -7.11 -21.57
N ILE A 161 -4.08 -6.56 -21.30
CA ILE A 161 -3.73 -6.01 -19.98
C ILE A 161 -4.46 -4.68 -19.77
N PRO A 162 -5.16 -4.50 -18.63
CA PRO A 162 -5.94 -3.29 -18.36
C PRO A 162 -5.11 -2.10 -17.86
N PHE A 163 -3.91 -2.34 -17.32
CA PHE A 163 -2.97 -1.33 -16.81
C PHE A 163 -1.54 -1.87 -16.86
N ASP A 164 -0.56 -0.99 -16.80
CA ASP A 164 0.87 -1.36 -16.74
C ASP A 164 1.12 -2.31 -15.57
N SER A 165 1.57 -3.54 -15.85
CA SER A 165 1.66 -4.59 -14.84
C SER A 165 2.65 -5.69 -15.20
N ILE A 166 3.03 -6.46 -14.18
CA ILE A 166 3.80 -7.69 -14.31
C ILE A 166 2.86 -8.87 -14.19
N VAL A 167 3.04 -9.88 -15.04
CA VAL A 167 2.31 -11.16 -14.91
C VAL A 167 2.94 -11.95 -13.76
N ASP A 168 2.21 -12.08 -12.65
CA ASP A 168 2.64 -12.81 -11.46
C ASP A 168 2.46 -14.32 -11.64
N ASP A 169 1.29 -14.73 -12.16
CA ASP A 169 0.98 -16.14 -12.39
C ASP A 169 0.19 -16.37 -13.67
N SER A 170 0.33 -17.55 -14.27
CA SER A 170 -0.40 -18.02 -15.45
C SER A 170 -1.17 -19.28 -15.11
N TYR A 171 -2.47 -19.30 -15.38
CA TYR A 171 -3.36 -20.41 -15.07
C TYR A 171 -3.76 -21.21 -16.31
N VAL A 172 -3.27 -20.81 -17.49
CA VAL A 172 -3.70 -21.37 -18.78
C VAL A 172 -2.51 -21.65 -19.70
N GLU A 173 -2.71 -22.61 -20.59
CA GLU A 173 -1.74 -22.96 -21.63
C GLU A 173 -2.33 -22.87 -23.03
N LEU A 174 -1.46 -22.81 -24.04
CA LEU A 174 -1.85 -22.82 -25.43
C LEU A 174 -2.65 -24.11 -25.74
N GLY A 175 -3.84 -23.93 -26.31
CA GLY A 175 -4.70 -25.06 -26.66
C GLY A 175 -5.76 -25.42 -25.61
N ASP A 176 -5.70 -24.85 -24.41
CA ASP A 176 -6.74 -25.02 -23.40
C ASP A 176 -8.07 -24.47 -23.87
N TYR A 177 -9.16 -25.06 -23.41
CA TYR A 177 -10.51 -24.57 -23.63
C TYR A 177 -10.99 -23.80 -22.41
N LEU A 178 -11.28 -22.52 -22.58
CA LEU A 178 -11.79 -21.63 -21.53
C LEU A 178 -13.30 -21.55 -21.56
N LYS A 179 -13.91 -21.48 -20.37
CA LYS A 179 -15.28 -21.06 -20.16
C LYS A 179 -15.31 -19.59 -19.72
N LYS A 180 -16.46 -18.96 -19.87
CA LYS A 180 -16.67 -17.61 -19.34
C LYS A 180 -16.49 -17.60 -17.82
N GLY A 181 -15.55 -16.77 -17.32
CA GLY A 181 -15.21 -16.65 -15.89
C GLY A 181 -13.95 -17.41 -15.47
N ASP A 182 -13.39 -18.29 -16.32
CA ASP A 182 -12.15 -19.00 -16.01
C ASP A 182 -10.98 -18.04 -15.84
N GLU A 183 -10.11 -18.33 -14.90
CA GLU A 183 -8.94 -17.51 -14.59
C GLU A 183 -7.85 -17.73 -15.63
N ILE A 184 -7.27 -16.63 -16.12
CA ILE A 184 -6.25 -16.64 -17.17
C ILE A 184 -4.87 -16.36 -16.56
N ALA A 185 -4.75 -15.25 -15.89
CA ALA A 185 -3.48 -14.81 -15.32
C ALA A 185 -3.72 -13.87 -14.13
N LYS A 186 -2.78 -13.88 -13.20
CA LYS A 186 -2.71 -12.90 -12.12
C LYS A 186 -1.72 -11.81 -12.51
N VAL A 187 -2.16 -10.57 -12.54
CA VAL A 187 -1.33 -9.41 -12.88
C VAL A 187 -1.22 -8.46 -11.70
N VAL A 188 -0.03 -7.89 -11.51
CA VAL A 188 0.29 -7.03 -10.36
C VAL A 188 0.91 -5.72 -10.85
N ASP A 189 0.48 -4.62 -10.24
CA ASP A 189 1.09 -3.31 -10.43
C ASP A 189 2.01 -3.04 -9.24
N LEU A 190 3.30 -2.92 -9.52
CA LEU A 190 4.32 -2.65 -8.51
C LEU A 190 4.75 -1.17 -8.47
N ASN A 191 4.05 -0.29 -9.18
CA ASN A 191 4.35 1.14 -9.22
C ASN A 191 3.13 2.00 -8.84
N PRO A 192 3.10 2.58 -7.62
CA PRO A 192 4.10 2.48 -6.55
C PRO A 192 4.04 1.14 -5.79
N LEU A 193 5.17 0.70 -5.26
CA LEU A 193 5.20 -0.41 -4.33
C LEU A 193 4.79 0.09 -2.93
N HIS A 194 3.83 -0.55 -2.30
CA HIS A 194 3.42 -0.24 -0.94
C HIS A 194 4.29 -0.99 0.06
N VAL A 195 4.70 -0.30 1.13
CA VAL A 195 5.49 -0.91 2.21
C VAL A 195 4.71 -0.79 3.51
N ASN A 196 4.25 -1.92 4.03
CA ASN A 196 3.53 -2.01 5.29
C ASN A 196 4.53 -2.28 6.42
N LEU A 197 4.73 -1.30 7.30
CA LEU A 197 5.67 -1.37 8.40
C LEU A 197 4.92 -1.53 9.73
N SER A 198 5.43 -2.43 10.59
CA SER A 198 4.92 -2.58 11.95
C SER A 198 5.84 -1.87 12.93
N THR A 199 5.26 -1.05 13.80
CA THR A 199 5.96 -0.34 14.87
C THR A 199 5.23 -0.48 16.18
N ASN A 200 5.98 -0.29 17.29
CA ASN A 200 5.38 -0.22 18.61
C ASN A 200 4.70 1.14 18.81
N GLU A 201 3.61 1.17 19.58
CA GLU A 201 2.87 2.39 19.91
C GLU A 201 3.76 3.49 20.50
N LYS A 202 4.78 3.13 21.30
CA LYS A 202 5.76 4.07 21.89
C LYS A 202 6.64 4.79 20.87
N ASP A 203 6.80 4.23 19.69
CA ASP A 203 7.68 4.75 18.64
C ASP A 203 6.91 5.46 17.51
N ILE A 204 5.59 5.33 17.45
CA ILE A 204 4.75 5.91 16.40
C ILE A 204 4.86 7.45 16.34
N ASN A 205 4.93 8.10 17.50
CA ASN A 205 5.06 9.56 17.59
C ASN A 205 6.44 10.12 17.17
N LYS A 206 7.39 9.23 16.86
CA LYS A 206 8.73 9.58 16.40
C LYS A 206 8.87 9.49 14.88
N ILE A 207 7.84 8.98 14.21
CA ILE A 207 7.80 8.83 12.76
C ILE A 207 7.12 10.08 12.20
N THR A 208 7.86 10.87 11.41
CA THR A 208 7.32 12.01 10.69
C THR A 208 7.13 11.64 9.22
N LEU A 209 6.00 12.07 8.65
CA LEU A 209 5.76 11.95 7.20
C LEU A 209 6.82 12.80 6.46
N ASN A 210 7.46 12.24 5.46
CA ASN A 210 8.49 12.86 4.60
C ASN A 210 9.95 12.78 5.11
N GLN A 211 10.29 11.73 5.83
CA GLN A 211 11.71 11.38 6.03
C GLN A 211 12.19 10.34 5.01
#